data_d6f7577dd765f5fb27df4f0b370cf84c
#
_entry.id   d6f7577dd765f5fb27df4f0b370cf84c
#
_cell.length_a   1.000
_cell.length_b   1.000
_cell.length_c   1.000
_cell.angle_alpha   90.00
_cell.angle_beta   90.00
_cell.angle_gamma   90.00
#
_symmetry.space_group_name_H-M   'P 1'
#
loop_
_entity.id
_entity.type
_entity.pdbx_description
1 polymer ?
#
loop_
_entity_poly.entity_id
_entity_poly.type
_entity_poly.pdbx_seq_one_letter_code
_entity_poly.pdbx_strand_id
1 'polypeptide(L)'
;MSTENFDCVSCQLEKQPVFPFNTSESISIVIFDLIYSDVWGPSFVSSIGGSRYFVVFVDDYSCYSWIFNMKHRSELLQVYSNFAKMVEIQFSKPIKNCRSDNALKYTQYAFQAVLHSYGTVHHLTCPGTSQQNGRAERKFRHIFDIIRAPLLSAKVPAPFGGETALHAVHTINRIPSPVIQNQTPYEHLFRSPPDYHYLRSFGSACFVLLHPHEHNKLEPRSRLCCFLGYGET
;
A
#
# COMPACT_ATOMS: atom_id res chain seq x y z
N MET A 1 -14.23 50.96 6.12
CA MET A 1 -14.50 50.33 4.81
C MET A 1 -15.45 49.19 5.06
N SER A 2 -16.75 49.36 4.73
CA SER A 2 -17.77 48.33 4.88
C SER A 2 -17.55 47.27 3.80
N THR A 3 -17.27 46.06 4.21
CA THR A 3 -17.30 44.89 3.33
C THR A 3 -18.77 44.56 3.01
N GLU A 4 -19.27 45.07 1.91
CA GLU A 4 -20.55 44.60 1.38
C GLU A 4 -20.42 43.15 1.02
N ASN A 5 -21.18 42.29 1.70
CA ASN A 5 -21.35 40.92 1.33
C ASN A 5 -22.15 40.85 0.01
N PHE A 6 -21.48 40.57 -1.09
CA PHE A 6 -22.16 40.27 -2.35
C PHE A 6 -22.83 38.92 -2.23
N ASP A 7 -24.16 38.91 -2.03
CA ASP A 7 -25.01 37.74 -2.07
C ASP A 7 -25.18 37.25 -3.53
N CYS A 8 -24.12 36.70 -4.10
CA CYS A 8 -24.18 36.04 -5.40
C CYS A 8 -24.45 34.54 -5.21
N VAL A 9 -25.65 34.10 -5.56
CA VAL A 9 -26.09 32.71 -5.45
C VAL A 9 -25.13 31.78 -6.20
N SER A 10 -24.64 32.18 -7.38
CA SER A 10 -23.65 31.39 -8.13
C SER A 10 -22.32 31.25 -7.38
N CYS A 11 -21.85 32.32 -6.74
CA CYS A 11 -20.64 32.27 -5.91
C CYS A 11 -20.85 31.45 -4.62
N GLN A 12 -22.04 31.46 -4.05
CA GLN A 12 -22.37 30.64 -2.89
C GLN A 12 -22.47 29.16 -3.25
N LEU A 13 -23.02 28.83 -4.41
CA LEU A 13 -23.09 27.46 -4.92
C LEU A 13 -21.71 26.90 -5.27
N GLU A 14 -20.78 27.74 -5.75
CA GLU A 14 -19.43 27.35 -6.11
C GLU A 14 -18.48 27.28 -4.89
N LYS A 15 -18.70 28.15 -3.90
CA LYS A 15 -17.81 28.31 -2.73
C LYS A 15 -18.37 27.71 -1.45
N GLN A 16 -19.30 26.80 -1.52
CA GLN A 16 -19.76 26.10 -0.31
C GLN A 16 -18.55 25.45 0.39
N PRO A 17 -18.17 25.90 1.59
CA PRO A 17 -17.09 25.24 2.32
C PRO A 17 -17.52 23.81 2.61
N VAL A 18 -16.71 22.87 2.15
CA VAL A 18 -16.85 21.48 2.60
C VAL A 18 -16.66 21.49 4.11
N PHE A 19 -17.71 21.15 4.86
CA PHE A 19 -17.58 21.03 6.31
C PHE A 19 -16.45 20.07 6.64
N PRO A 20 -15.53 20.45 7.54
CA PRO A 20 -14.49 19.52 7.97
C PRO A 20 -15.17 18.32 8.62
N PHE A 21 -14.93 17.13 8.08
CA PHE A 21 -15.35 15.92 8.75
C PHE A 21 -14.64 15.83 10.10
N ASN A 22 -15.39 15.52 11.14
CA ASN A 22 -14.79 15.17 12.42
C ASN A 22 -13.78 14.04 12.18
N THR A 23 -12.55 14.25 12.60
CA THR A 23 -11.53 13.20 12.58
C THR A 23 -12.08 12.04 13.42
N SER A 24 -12.35 10.92 12.79
CA SER A 24 -12.71 9.71 13.52
C SER A 24 -11.50 9.31 14.37
N GLU A 25 -11.58 9.51 15.67
CA GLU A 25 -10.54 9.09 16.63
C GLU A 25 -10.58 7.59 16.90
N SER A 26 -11.58 6.87 16.37
CA SER A 26 -11.69 5.43 16.57
C SER A 26 -10.64 4.68 15.76
N ILE A 27 -9.54 4.35 16.41
CA ILE A 27 -8.57 3.37 15.94
C ILE A 27 -9.06 1.99 16.36
N SER A 28 -8.96 1.01 15.48
CA SER A 28 -9.20 -0.39 15.86
C SER A 28 -8.28 -0.77 17.03
N ILE A 29 -8.79 -1.57 17.95
CA ILE A 29 -8.04 -1.99 19.16
C ILE A 29 -7.32 -3.32 18.99
N VAL A 30 -7.58 -4.01 17.87
CA VAL A 30 -6.99 -5.32 17.54
C VAL A 30 -6.62 -5.37 16.07
N ILE A 31 -5.53 -6.09 15.74
CA ILE A 31 -5.14 -6.36 14.36
C ILE A 31 -6.27 -7.05 13.58
N PHE A 32 -6.44 -6.67 12.32
CA PHE A 32 -7.43 -7.21 11.36
C PHE A 32 -8.90 -6.94 11.71
N ASP A 33 -9.19 -6.08 12.69
CA ASP A 33 -10.55 -5.60 12.91
C ASP A 33 -11.05 -4.76 11.74
N LEU A 34 -10.15 -3.95 11.14
CA LEU A 34 -10.45 -3.13 9.96
C LEU A 34 -9.24 -3.06 9.06
N ILE A 35 -9.41 -3.48 7.81
CA ILE A 35 -8.45 -3.31 6.72
C ILE A 35 -8.98 -2.26 5.75
N TYR A 36 -8.16 -1.27 5.46
CA TYR A 36 -8.39 -0.35 4.33
C TYR A 36 -7.82 -0.95 3.06
N SER A 37 -8.54 -0.82 1.96
CA SER A 37 -8.12 -1.26 0.65
C SER A 37 -8.29 -0.16 -0.39
N ASP A 38 -7.31 -0.01 -1.25
CA ASP A 38 -7.40 0.89 -2.38
C ASP A 38 -6.53 0.39 -3.54
N VAL A 39 -6.97 0.66 -4.78
CA VAL A 39 -6.31 0.22 -6.02
C VAL A 39 -5.83 1.41 -6.83
N TRP A 40 -4.54 1.49 -7.04
CA TRP A 40 -3.94 2.48 -7.91
C TRP A 40 -3.65 1.94 -9.31
N GLY A 41 -3.78 2.80 -10.32
CA GLY A 41 -3.46 2.53 -11.72
C GLY A 41 -4.64 2.83 -12.66
N PRO A 42 -4.42 2.73 -14.00
CA PRO A 42 -3.24 2.14 -14.62
C PRO A 42 -2.03 3.07 -14.65
N SER A 43 -0.84 2.53 -14.41
CA SER A 43 0.42 3.21 -14.68
C SER A 43 0.60 3.42 -16.18
N PHE A 44 1.20 4.56 -16.57
CA PHE A 44 1.59 4.80 -17.96
C PHE A 44 2.66 3.82 -18.44
N VAL A 45 3.57 3.42 -17.55
CA VAL A 45 4.64 2.47 -17.83
C VAL A 45 4.37 1.19 -17.06
N SER A 46 4.41 0.05 -17.75
CA SER A 46 4.32 -1.26 -17.12
C SER A 46 5.61 -1.55 -16.34
N SER A 47 5.49 -2.24 -15.20
CA SER A 47 6.66 -2.80 -14.52
C SER A 47 7.34 -3.87 -15.38
N ILE A 48 8.55 -4.29 -14.99
CA ILE A 48 9.27 -5.39 -15.66
C ILE A 48 8.41 -6.66 -15.68
N GLY A 49 7.65 -6.93 -14.61
CA GLY A 49 6.69 -8.04 -14.52
C GLY A 49 5.39 -7.83 -15.32
N GLY A 50 5.24 -6.70 -16.02
CA GLY A 50 4.05 -6.36 -16.81
C GLY A 50 2.91 -5.76 -15.98
N SER A 51 3.11 -5.47 -14.72
CA SER A 51 2.08 -4.90 -13.84
C SER A 51 1.87 -3.41 -14.15
N ARG A 52 0.60 -2.99 -14.17
CA ARG A 52 0.17 -1.60 -14.37
C ARG A 52 -0.66 -1.07 -13.21
N TYR A 53 -1.00 -1.93 -12.27
CA TYR A 53 -1.81 -1.61 -11.11
C TYR A 53 -1.12 -2.17 -9.86
N PHE A 54 -1.46 -1.61 -8.72
CA PHE A 54 -1.22 -2.27 -7.45
C PHE A 54 -2.39 -1.99 -6.49
N VAL A 55 -2.60 -2.91 -5.57
CA VAL A 55 -3.49 -2.74 -4.44
C VAL A 55 -2.68 -2.63 -3.17
N VAL A 56 -3.12 -1.77 -2.27
CA VAL A 56 -2.58 -1.69 -0.90
C VAL A 56 -3.67 -2.07 0.08
N PHE A 57 -3.31 -2.94 1.02
CA PHE A 57 -4.08 -3.21 2.23
C PHE A 57 -3.37 -2.58 3.42
N VAL A 58 -4.11 -1.87 4.28
CA VAL A 58 -3.58 -1.22 5.48
C VAL A 58 -4.38 -1.66 6.68
N ASP A 59 -3.74 -2.29 7.65
CA ASP A 59 -4.37 -2.59 8.92
C ASP A 59 -4.51 -1.33 9.78
N ASP A 60 -5.73 -1.08 10.24
CA ASP A 60 -6.07 0.13 10.99
C ASP A 60 -5.34 0.22 12.34
N TYR A 61 -5.21 -0.91 13.01
CA TYR A 61 -4.56 -1.00 14.32
C TYR A 61 -3.04 -0.82 14.25
N SER A 62 -2.37 -1.63 13.44
CA SER A 62 -0.91 -1.64 13.36
C SER A 62 -0.33 -0.61 12.39
N CYS A 63 -1.16 -0.03 11.53
CA CYS A 63 -0.73 0.76 10.37
C CYS A 63 0.18 -0.02 9.39
N TYR A 64 0.29 -1.34 9.55
CA TYR A 64 1.08 -2.17 8.64
C TYR A 64 0.40 -2.24 7.26
N SER A 65 1.22 -2.24 6.23
CA SER A 65 0.73 -2.19 4.86
C SER A 65 1.28 -3.35 4.05
N TRP A 66 0.41 -3.94 3.24
CA TRP A 66 0.77 -4.91 2.20
C TRP A 66 0.49 -4.29 0.85
N ILE A 67 1.34 -4.55 -0.12
CA ILE A 67 1.17 -4.12 -1.49
C ILE A 67 1.31 -5.32 -2.42
N PHE A 68 0.42 -5.39 -3.41
CA PHE A 68 0.44 -6.45 -4.42
C PHE A 68 0.36 -5.83 -5.81
N ASN A 69 1.33 -6.15 -6.65
CA ASN A 69 1.34 -5.73 -8.05
C ASN A 69 0.33 -6.56 -8.87
N MET A 70 -0.37 -5.89 -9.79
CA MET A 70 -1.39 -6.51 -10.64
C MET A 70 -1.20 -6.07 -12.10
N LYS A 71 -1.39 -6.98 -13.05
CA LYS A 71 -1.44 -6.65 -14.50
C LYS A 71 -2.78 -6.02 -14.86
N HIS A 72 -3.84 -6.56 -14.30
CA HIS A 72 -5.22 -6.14 -14.54
C HIS A 72 -5.94 -5.87 -13.22
N ARG A 73 -6.85 -4.91 -13.23
CA ARG A 73 -7.72 -4.64 -12.07
C ARG A 73 -8.58 -5.85 -11.66
N SER A 74 -8.87 -6.75 -12.59
CA SER A 74 -9.66 -7.97 -12.32
C SER A 74 -8.97 -8.95 -11.37
N GLU A 75 -7.65 -8.84 -11.19
CA GLU A 75 -6.88 -9.69 -10.27
C GLU A 75 -7.15 -9.36 -8.80
N LEU A 76 -7.77 -8.20 -8.50
CA LEU A 76 -8.08 -7.79 -7.13
C LEU A 76 -8.79 -8.88 -6.31
N LEU A 77 -9.74 -9.57 -6.92
CA LEU A 77 -10.50 -10.63 -6.26
C LEU A 77 -9.58 -11.77 -5.80
N GLN A 78 -8.69 -12.22 -6.69
CA GLN A 78 -7.74 -13.29 -6.37
C GLN A 78 -6.71 -12.83 -5.34
N VAL A 79 -6.21 -11.60 -5.49
CA VAL A 79 -5.25 -11.00 -4.55
C VAL A 79 -5.86 -10.88 -3.16
N TYR A 80 -7.12 -10.40 -3.05
CA TYR A 80 -7.81 -10.34 -1.76
C TYR A 80 -8.01 -11.72 -1.14
N SER A 81 -8.43 -12.71 -1.93
CA SER A 81 -8.60 -14.08 -1.44
C SER A 81 -7.30 -14.67 -0.89
N ASN A 82 -6.20 -14.47 -1.60
CA ASN A 82 -4.87 -14.92 -1.15
C ASN A 82 -4.43 -14.18 0.12
N PHE A 83 -4.66 -12.86 0.17
CA PHE A 83 -4.36 -12.05 1.34
C PHE A 83 -5.17 -12.49 2.57
N ALA A 84 -6.47 -12.70 2.43
CA ALA A 84 -7.33 -13.15 3.54
C ALA A 84 -6.89 -14.52 4.08
N LYS A 85 -6.56 -15.46 3.20
CA LYS A 85 -5.99 -16.76 3.59
C LYS A 85 -4.65 -16.63 4.29
N MET A 86 -3.76 -15.78 3.79
CA MET A 86 -2.47 -15.52 4.41
C MET A 86 -2.65 -14.98 5.83
N VAL A 87 -3.54 -14.01 6.02
CA VAL A 87 -3.87 -13.46 7.34
C VAL A 87 -4.39 -14.54 8.29
N GLU A 88 -5.32 -15.37 7.81
CA GLU A 88 -5.90 -16.46 8.60
C GLU A 88 -4.83 -17.47 9.03
N ILE A 89 -3.96 -17.88 8.12
CA ILE A 89 -2.93 -18.91 8.38
C ILE A 89 -1.82 -18.35 9.29
N GLN A 90 -1.32 -17.14 8.99
CA GLN A 90 -0.16 -16.60 9.72
C GLN A 90 -0.52 -16.01 11.09
N PHE A 91 -1.71 -15.44 11.22
CA PHE A 91 -2.11 -14.74 12.45
C PHE A 91 -3.26 -15.43 13.19
N SER A 92 -3.82 -16.52 12.66
CA SER A 92 -4.98 -17.25 13.22
C SER A 92 -6.16 -16.31 13.51
N LYS A 93 -6.36 -15.31 12.64
CA LYS A 93 -7.42 -14.29 12.77
C LYS A 93 -8.08 -14.03 11.42
N PRO A 94 -9.41 -13.93 11.36
CA PRO A 94 -10.11 -13.46 10.18
C PRO A 94 -10.01 -11.93 10.07
N ILE A 95 -10.12 -11.41 8.85
CA ILE A 95 -10.37 -9.99 8.60
C ILE A 95 -11.85 -9.72 8.88
N LYS A 96 -12.17 -8.91 9.90
CA LYS A 96 -13.56 -8.64 10.26
C LYS A 96 -14.22 -7.63 9.32
N ASN A 97 -13.54 -6.53 9.04
CA ASN A 97 -14.07 -5.45 8.21
C ASN A 97 -13.07 -5.06 7.14
N CYS A 98 -13.56 -4.84 5.92
CA CYS A 98 -12.80 -4.30 4.81
C CYS A 98 -13.44 -2.97 4.38
N ARG A 99 -12.68 -1.88 4.35
CA ARG A 99 -13.14 -0.58 3.87
C ARG A 99 -12.45 -0.21 2.57
N SER A 100 -13.24 0.15 1.57
CA SER A 100 -12.75 0.61 0.29
C SER A 100 -13.55 1.80 -0.23
N ASP A 101 -13.09 2.38 -1.33
CA ASP A 101 -13.88 3.32 -2.11
C ASP A 101 -15.03 2.62 -2.86
N ASN A 102 -15.88 3.42 -3.53
CA ASN A 102 -17.00 2.93 -4.33
C ASN A 102 -16.61 2.52 -5.75
N ALA A 103 -15.34 2.25 -6.03
CA ALA A 103 -14.93 1.80 -7.35
C ALA A 103 -15.68 0.50 -7.74
N LEU A 104 -16.08 0.41 -9.01
CA LEU A 104 -16.89 -0.71 -9.53
C LEU A 104 -16.36 -2.10 -9.15
N LYS A 105 -15.06 -2.24 -8.97
CA LYS A 105 -14.41 -3.50 -8.61
C LYS A 105 -14.78 -4.01 -7.23
N TYR A 106 -14.93 -3.10 -6.29
CA TYR A 106 -15.31 -3.41 -4.92
C TYR A 106 -16.81 -3.64 -4.77
N THR A 107 -17.62 -3.08 -5.68
CA THR A 107 -19.09 -3.21 -5.66
C THR A 107 -19.59 -4.40 -6.48
N GLN A 108 -18.73 -5.08 -7.27
CA GLN A 108 -19.11 -6.26 -8.03
C GLN A 108 -19.55 -7.42 -7.12
N TYR A 109 -20.59 -8.14 -7.55
CA TYR A 109 -21.11 -9.30 -6.83
C TYR A 109 -20.02 -10.33 -6.47
N ALA A 110 -19.11 -10.61 -7.41
CA ALA A 110 -18.03 -11.59 -7.19
C ALA A 110 -17.11 -11.19 -6.02
N PHE A 111 -16.79 -9.89 -5.87
CA PHE A 111 -15.98 -9.41 -4.74
C PHE A 111 -16.75 -9.48 -3.42
N GLN A 112 -18.02 -9.09 -3.43
CA GLN A 112 -18.89 -9.20 -2.26
C GLN A 112 -19.05 -10.68 -1.81
N ALA A 113 -19.22 -11.59 -2.76
CA ALA A 113 -19.32 -13.04 -2.46
C ALA A 113 -18.03 -13.58 -1.80
N VAL A 114 -16.85 -13.11 -2.24
CA VAL A 114 -15.58 -13.47 -1.60
C VAL A 114 -15.49 -12.90 -0.18
N LEU A 115 -15.81 -11.63 0.04
CA LEU A 115 -15.85 -11.06 1.39
C LEU A 115 -16.75 -11.85 2.30
N HIS A 116 -17.96 -12.15 1.83
CA HIS A 116 -18.96 -12.92 2.58
C HIS A 116 -18.46 -14.34 2.91
N SER A 117 -17.75 -15.01 2.00
CA SER A 117 -17.20 -16.35 2.23
C SER A 117 -16.14 -16.38 3.34
N TYR A 118 -15.45 -15.27 3.59
CA TYR A 118 -14.51 -15.08 4.70
C TYR A 118 -15.19 -14.47 5.96
N GLY A 119 -16.49 -14.20 5.92
CA GLY A 119 -17.19 -13.52 7.01
C GLY A 119 -16.79 -12.06 7.19
N THR A 120 -16.18 -11.44 6.19
CA THR A 120 -15.72 -10.05 6.22
C THR A 120 -16.87 -9.10 5.88
N VAL A 121 -17.12 -8.11 6.72
CA VAL A 121 -18.11 -7.04 6.46
C VAL A 121 -17.46 -5.97 5.58
N HIS A 122 -18.13 -5.60 4.50
CA HIS A 122 -17.66 -4.55 3.60
C HIS A 122 -18.20 -3.18 3.99
N HIS A 123 -17.31 -2.23 4.24
CA HIS A 123 -17.64 -0.82 4.46
C HIS A 123 -17.30 -0.01 3.21
N LEU A 124 -18.31 0.35 2.44
CA LEU A 124 -18.14 1.29 1.32
C LEU A 124 -18.16 2.73 1.84
N THR A 125 -17.28 3.58 1.30
CA THR A 125 -17.32 5.02 1.58
C THR A 125 -18.54 5.64 0.90
N CYS A 126 -19.15 6.66 1.52
CA CYS A 126 -20.24 7.40 0.86
C CYS A 126 -19.72 8.08 -0.42
N PRO A 127 -20.56 8.17 -1.48
CA PRO A 127 -20.20 8.93 -2.67
C PRO A 127 -19.80 10.38 -2.32
N GLY A 128 -18.69 10.86 -2.88
CA GLY A 128 -18.18 12.20 -2.62
C GLY A 128 -17.46 12.41 -1.28
N THR A 129 -17.26 11.36 -0.49
CA THR A 129 -16.59 11.42 0.82
C THR A 129 -15.30 10.59 0.83
N SER A 130 -14.33 10.95 -0.01
CA SER A 130 -13.02 10.29 -0.08
C SER A 130 -12.31 10.28 1.29
N GLN A 131 -12.62 11.25 2.16
CA GLN A 131 -12.07 11.36 3.51
C GLN A 131 -12.33 10.12 4.38
N GLN A 132 -13.40 9.35 4.12
CA GLN A 132 -13.68 8.11 4.84
C GLN A 132 -12.65 7.01 4.53
N ASN A 133 -11.97 7.06 3.37
CA ASN A 133 -10.83 6.20 3.01
C ASN A 133 -9.48 6.92 3.19
N GLY A 134 -9.46 8.03 3.92
CA GLY A 134 -8.32 8.94 4.05
C GLY A 134 -7.05 8.28 4.62
N ARG A 135 -7.14 7.17 5.33
CA ARG A 135 -5.97 6.41 5.78
C ARG A 135 -5.28 5.72 4.63
N ALA A 136 -6.03 5.01 3.78
CA ALA A 136 -5.48 4.39 2.57
C ALA A 136 -4.91 5.46 1.63
N GLU A 137 -5.65 6.55 1.37
CA GLU A 137 -5.19 7.64 0.50
C GLU A 137 -3.89 8.29 1.00
N ARG A 138 -3.79 8.58 2.32
CA ARG A 138 -2.54 9.10 2.91
C ARG A 138 -1.39 8.11 2.78
N LYS A 139 -1.66 6.81 2.96
CA LYS A 139 -0.65 5.77 2.80
C LYS A 139 -0.17 5.68 1.36
N PHE A 140 -1.07 5.75 0.37
CA PHE A 140 -0.71 5.85 -1.05
C PHE A 140 0.19 7.05 -1.32
N ARG A 141 -0.20 8.24 -0.83
CA ARG A 141 0.63 9.44 -1.00
C ARG A 141 2.04 9.23 -0.43
N HIS A 142 2.14 8.71 0.77
CA HIS A 142 3.43 8.39 1.41
C HIS A 142 4.23 7.35 0.61
N ILE A 143 3.59 6.30 0.09
CA ILE A 143 4.24 5.31 -0.77
C ILE A 143 4.78 5.99 -2.03
N PHE A 144 3.98 6.82 -2.70
CA PHE A 144 4.42 7.55 -3.90
C PHE A 144 5.58 8.49 -3.64
N ASP A 145 5.58 9.19 -2.51
CA ASP A 145 6.68 10.10 -2.15
C ASP A 145 7.99 9.30 -1.95
N ILE A 146 7.92 8.14 -1.31
CA ILE A 146 9.07 7.24 -1.14
C ILE A 146 9.49 6.58 -2.46
N ILE A 147 8.56 6.27 -3.37
CA ILE A 147 8.89 5.74 -4.70
C ILE A 147 9.63 6.79 -5.55
N ARG A 148 9.17 8.04 -5.52
CA ARG A 148 9.77 9.12 -6.33
C ARG A 148 11.23 9.39 -5.97
N ALA A 149 11.56 9.37 -4.69
CA ALA A 149 12.90 9.69 -4.23
C ALA A 149 13.99 8.75 -4.82
N PRO A 150 13.90 7.41 -4.73
CA PRO A 150 14.87 6.50 -5.38
C PRO A 150 14.83 6.58 -6.90
N LEU A 151 13.65 6.69 -7.52
CA LEU A 151 13.56 6.80 -8.98
C LEU A 151 14.30 8.02 -9.51
N LEU A 152 14.22 9.16 -8.80
CA LEU A 152 14.91 10.39 -9.19
C LEU A 152 16.39 10.36 -8.82
N SER A 153 16.73 9.93 -7.60
CA SER A 153 18.12 9.98 -7.09
C SER A 153 19.02 8.93 -7.74
N ALA A 154 18.53 7.71 -7.91
CA ALA A 154 19.28 6.61 -8.50
C ALA A 154 19.14 6.51 -10.03
N LYS A 155 18.39 7.44 -10.65
CA LYS A 155 18.08 7.43 -12.10
C LYS A 155 17.54 6.06 -12.57
N VAL A 156 16.75 5.42 -11.71
CA VAL A 156 16.19 4.10 -11.99
C VAL A 156 15.17 4.21 -13.12
N PRO A 157 15.22 3.36 -14.15
CA PRO A 157 14.24 3.37 -15.22
C PRO A 157 12.81 3.13 -14.72
N ALA A 158 11.84 3.82 -15.32
CA ALA A 158 10.43 3.75 -14.93
C ALA A 158 9.83 2.32 -14.83
N PRO A 159 10.25 1.32 -15.65
CA PRO A 159 9.78 -0.06 -15.50
C PRO A 159 10.06 -0.73 -14.16
N PHE A 160 10.97 -0.20 -13.34
CA PHE A 160 11.24 -0.67 -11.97
C PHE A 160 10.31 -0.06 -10.91
N GLY A 161 9.28 0.67 -11.31
CA GLY A 161 8.33 1.31 -10.39
C GLY A 161 7.59 0.31 -9.49
N GLY A 162 7.32 -0.90 -9.98
CA GLY A 162 6.68 -1.98 -9.19
C GLY A 162 7.58 -2.45 -8.04
N GLU A 163 8.83 -2.73 -8.33
CA GLU A 163 9.85 -3.17 -7.37
C GLU A 163 10.15 -2.06 -6.36
N THR A 164 10.19 -0.82 -6.84
CA THR A 164 10.36 0.36 -5.94
C THR A 164 9.18 0.49 -4.99
N ALA A 165 7.95 0.21 -5.43
CA ALA A 165 6.76 0.24 -4.59
C ALA A 165 6.79 -0.83 -3.49
N LEU A 166 7.20 -2.05 -3.83
CA LEU A 166 7.43 -3.13 -2.86
C LEU A 166 8.49 -2.75 -1.82
N HIS A 167 9.62 -2.23 -2.28
CA HIS A 167 10.70 -1.75 -1.40
C HIS A 167 10.22 -0.59 -0.49
N ALA A 168 9.45 0.35 -1.02
CA ALA A 168 8.91 1.47 -0.28
C ALA A 168 8.02 0.98 0.88
N VAL A 169 7.10 0.05 0.61
CA VAL A 169 6.20 -0.50 1.63
C VAL A 169 6.98 -1.32 2.67
N HIS A 170 7.97 -2.11 2.26
CA HIS A 170 8.86 -2.81 3.18
C HIS A 170 9.56 -1.84 4.14
N THR A 171 10.04 -0.71 3.62
CA THR A 171 10.72 0.33 4.41
C THR A 171 9.75 1.08 5.32
N ILE A 172 8.58 1.51 4.80
CA ILE A 172 7.55 2.22 5.57
C ILE A 172 7.10 1.41 6.79
N ASN A 173 6.97 0.10 6.65
CA ASN A 173 6.56 -0.77 7.75
C ASN A 173 7.61 -0.87 8.86
N ARG A 174 8.84 -0.43 8.62
CA ARG A 174 9.97 -0.46 9.57
C ARG A 174 10.40 0.92 10.08
N ILE A 175 9.69 1.98 9.66
CA ILE A 175 9.93 3.36 10.14
C ILE A 175 8.96 3.64 11.30
N PRO A 176 9.46 4.14 12.46
CA PRO A 176 8.59 4.55 13.56
C PRO A 176 7.57 5.61 13.14
N SER A 177 6.35 5.51 13.65
CA SER A 177 5.26 6.44 13.34
C SER A 177 4.68 7.06 14.62
N PRO A 178 4.50 8.40 14.65
CA PRO A 178 3.87 9.07 15.80
C PRO A 178 2.43 8.58 16.09
N VAL A 179 1.72 8.11 15.05
CA VAL A 179 0.33 7.62 15.17
C VAL A 179 0.24 6.38 16.06
N ILE A 180 1.30 5.59 16.12
CA ILE A 180 1.42 4.37 16.93
C ILE A 180 2.51 4.51 17.99
N GLN A 181 2.55 5.65 18.67
CA GLN A 181 3.44 5.95 19.80
C GLN A 181 4.93 5.78 19.48
N ASN A 182 5.37 6.15 18.29
CA ASN A 182 6.72 6.00 17.76
C ASN A 182 7.22 4.54 17.67
N GLN A 183 6.33 3.57 17.69
CA GLN A 183 6.63 2.20 17.28
C GLN A 183 6.62 2.08 15.76
N THR A 184 7.20 1.00 15.24
CA THR A 184 7.09 0.67 13.82
C THR A 184 5.79 -0.11 13.55
N PRO A 185 5.17 0.03 12.35
CA PRO A 185 4.06 -0.85 11.97
C PRO A 185 4.41 -2.34 12.07
N TYR A 186 5.64 -2.70 11.74
CA TYR A 186 6.16 -4.06 11.88
C TYR A 186 6.08 -4.55 13.34
N GLU A 187 6.64 -3.78 14.26
CA GLU A 187 6.63 -4.11 15.70
C GLU A 187 5.19 -4.20 16.24
N HIS A 188 4.31 -3.30 15.78
CA HIS A 188 2.92 -3.28 16.22
C HIS A 188 2.13 -4.49 15.74
N LEU A 189 2.48 -5.03 14.54
CA LEU A 189 1.86 -6.24 13.98
C LEU A 189 2.46 -7.52 14.57
N PHE A 190 3.79 -7.64 14.53
CA PHE A 190 4.50 -8.90 14.86
C PHE A 190 4.92 -9.02 16.34
N ARG A 191 4.74 -7.95 17.11
CA ARG A 191 5.14 -7.89 18.54
C ARG A 191 6.64 -8.09 18.80
N SER A 192 7.45 -7.86 17.79
CA SER A 192 8.91 -7.92 17.84
C SER A 192 9.51 -6.78 17.02
N PRO A 193 10.62 -6.18 17.45
CA PRO A 193 11.26 -5.12 16.70
C PRO A 193 11.76 -5.65 15.34
N PRO A 194 11.73 -4.80 14.29
CA PRO A 194 12.27 -5.18 12.99
C PRO A 194 13.79 -5.32 13.05
N ASP A 195 14.34 -6.28 12.29
CA ASP A 195 15.77 -6.38 12.10
C ASP A 195 16.22 -5.39 11.01
N TYR A 196 17.05 -4.42 11.40
CA TYR A 196 17.60 -3.42 10.49
C TYR A 196 18.92 -3.84 9.83
N HIS A 197 19.52 -4.97 10.25
CA HIS A 197 20.84 -5.40 9.77
C HIS A 197 20.86 -5.71 8.27
N TYR A 198 19.73 -6.17 7.76
CA TYR A 198 19.56 -6.53 6.35
C TYR A 198 19.02 -5.40 5.48
N LEU A 199 18.74 -4.22 6.04
CA LEU A 199 18.24 -3.11 5.25
C LEU A 199 19.31 -2.60 4.28
N ARG A 200 18.92 -2.44 3.03
CA ARG A 200 19.77 -1.93 1.95
C ARG A 200 19.03 -0.83 1.19
N SER A 201 19.78 0.13 0.71
CA SER A 201 19.21 1.20 -0.11
C SER A 201 18.82 0.66 -1.48
N PHE A 202 17.64 1.02 -1.96
CA PHE A 202 17.20 0.71 -3.32
C PHE A 202 18.22 1.28 -4.34
N GLY A 203 18.56 0.51 -5.35
CA GLY A 203 19.54 0.92 -6.36
C GLY A 203 21.01 0.77 -5.95
N SER A 204 21.30 0.32 -4.71
CA SER A 204 22.68 0.12 -4.28
C SER A 204 23.37 -1.02 -5.03
N ALA A 205 24.67 -0.90 -5.24
CA ALA A 205 25.48 -1.96 -5.83
C ALA A 205 25.58 -3.16 -4.90
N CYS A 206 25.37 -4.34 -5.44
CA CYS A 206 25.53 -5.60 -4.72
C CYS A 206 26.22 -6.64 -5.60
N PHE A 207 26.91 -7.59 -5.00
CA PHE A 207 27.52 -8.70 -5.70
C PHE A 207 26.72 -9.98 -5.44
N VAL A 208 26.25 -10.58 -6.53
CA VAL A 208 25.48 -11.83 -6.50
C VAL A 208 26.40 -12.98 -6.87
N LEU A 209 26.45 -14.00 -6.00
CA LEU A 209 27.21 -15.21 -6.26
C LEU A 209 26.57 -15.97 -7.44
N LEU A 210 27.40 -16.33 -8.42
CA LEU A 210 26.98 -17.09 -9.58
C LEU A 210 26.93 -18.60 -9.23
N HIS A 211 25.96 -19.29 -9.81
CA HIS A 211 25.92 -20.74 -9.71
C HIS A 211 27.12 -21.39 -10.42
N PRO A 212 27.59 -22.59 -10.00
CA PRO A 212 28.76 -23.25 -10.60
C PRO A 212 28.66 -23.48 -12.11
N HIS A 213 27.46 -23.54 -12.67
CA HIS A 213 27.25 -23.71 -14.13
C HIS A 213 27.27 -22.39 -14.90
N GLU A 214 27.28 -21.24 -14.22
CA GLU A 214 27.29 -19.90 -14.85
C GLU A 214 28.71 -19.32 -15.04
N HIS A 215 29.73 -20.01 -14.52
CA HIS A 215 31.12 -19.58 -14.65
C HIS A 215 32.09 -20.77 -14.67
N ASN A 216 33.26 -20.59 -15.28
CA ASN A 216 34.36 -21.54 -15.20
C ASN A 216 35.32 -21.19 -14.04
N LYS A 217 36.35 -22.05 -13.81
CA LYS A 217 37.28 -21.89 -12.68
C LYS A 217 38.12 -20.61 -12.70
N LEU A 218 38.24 -19.97 -13.87
CA LEU A 218 39.04 -18.77 -14.07
C LEU A 218 38.22 -17.50 -14.17
N GLU A 219 36.90 -17.62 -14.23
CA GLU A 219 35.97 -16.49 -14.30
C GLU A 219 35.56 -15.97 -12.91
N PRO A 220 35.10 -14.72 -12.83
CA PRO A 220 34.59 -14.16 -11.59
C PRO A 220 33.46 -15.01 -11.01
N ARG A 221 33.50 -15.28 -9.72
CA ARG A 221 32.46 -16.04 -9.01
C ARG A 221 31.23 -15.22 -8.67
N SER A 222 31.26 -13.92 -8.88
CA SER A 222 30.16 -13.02 -8.58
C SER A 222 29.98 -11.99 -9.69
N ARG A 223 28.74 -11.52 -9.84
CA ARG A 223 28.35 -10.46 -10.78
C ARG A 223 27.92 -9.23 -10.01
N LEU A 224 28.37 -8.07 -10.45
CA LEU A 224 27.88 -6.79 -9.95
C LEU A 224 26.45 -6.60 -10.42
N CYS A 225 25.54 -6.39 -9.48
CA CYS A 225 24.11 -6.20 -9.67
C CYS A 225 23.62 -4.95 -8.94
N CYS A 226 22.38 -4.58 -9.20
CA CYS A 226 21.70 -3.51 -8.52
C CYS A 226 20.64 -4.12 -7.57
N PHE A 227 20.58 -3.66 -6.32
CA PHE A 227 19.60 -4.11 -5.37
C PHE A 227 18.24 -3.48 -5.66
N LEU A 228 17.24 -4.29 -5.96
CA LEU A 228 15.90 -3.85 -6.35
C LEU A 228 14.83 -4.09 -5.26
N GLY A 229 15.23 -4.53 -4.09
CA GLY A 229 14.30 -4.75 -2.99
C GLY A 229 14.36 -6.17 -2.43
N TYR A 230 13.42 -6.48 -1.58
CA TYR A 230 13.32 -7.76 -0.88
C TYR A 230 12.32 -8.65 -1.62
N GLY A 231 12.58 -9.96 -1.65
CA GLY A 231 11.63 -10.94 -2.19
C GLY A 231 10.35 -10.98 -1.35
N GLU A 232 9.28 -11.46 -1.93
CA GLU A 232 8.07 -11.84 -1.19
C GLU A 232 8.43 -13.04 -0.31
N THR A 233 8.48 -12.81 1.02
CA THR A 233 8.66 -13.87 2.03
C THR A 233 7.34 -14.19 2.67
#